data_454260f8c650a413987b16e331e1e268
#
_entry.id   454260f8c650a413987b16e331e1e268
#
_cell.length_a   1.000
_cell.length_b   1.000
_cell.length_c   1.000
_cell.angle_alpha   90.00
_cell.angle_beta   90.00
_cell.angle_gamma   90.00
#
_symmetry.space_group_name_H-M   'P 1'
#
loop_
_entity.id
_entity.type
_entity.pdbx_description
1 polymer ?
#
loop_
_entity_poly.entity_id
_entity_poly.type
_entity_poly.pdbx_seq_one_letter_code
_entity_poly.pdbx_strand_id
1 'polypeptide(L)'
;MLTAPPTTPGTMEHVEAPPKRARHLMDPANPVRQVNDRSLTRVQRTVASVLATTTILHLSAGLVIAAMFVDDEHTAARVGLNLIAGAFAVIAIGVGFAIHGRNPLSPWLLTGALVAAIGLALTFG
;
A
#
# COMPACT_ATOMS: atom_id res chain seq x y z
N MET A 1 18.26 58.41 -43.92
CA MET A 1 17.99 58.18 -43.72
C MET A 1 17.48 57.32 -43.36
N LEU A 2 17.33 56.88 -43.09
CA LEU A 2 17.01 56.29 -42.75
C LEU A 2 16.69 55.46 -42.51
N THR A 3 16.22 55.00 -42.16
CA THR A 3 15.90 54.55 -41.91
C THR A 3 15.58 53.48 -41.66
N ALA A 4 15.25 52.97 -41.52
CA ALA A 4 14.91 52.11 -41.31
C ALA A 4 14.63 51.45 -40.77
N PRO A 5 14.47 50.92 -40.56
CA PRO A 5 14.18 50.08 -40.05
C PRO A 5 13.47 49.47 -39.49
N PRO A 6 13.05 49.58 -39.50
CA PRO A 6 12.15 49.11 -38.82
C PRO A 6 11.63 47.90 -38.95
N THR A 7 11.56 47.43 -39.61
CA THR A 7 11.20 46.17 -39.77
C THR A 7 11.43 45.26 -38.66
N THR A 8 12.26 45.62 -37.85
CA THR A 8 12.59 44.81 -36.73
C THR A 8 11.44 44.28 -35.97
N PRO A 9 10.44 45.03 -35.64
CA PRO A 9 9.32 44.53 -34.88
C PRO A 9 8.61 43.40 -35.60
N GLY A 10 8.40 43.53 -36.83
CA GLY A 10 7.72 42.51 -37.58
C GLY A 10 8.49 41.21 -37.63
N THR A 11 9.77 41.32 -37.62
CA THR A 11 10.60 40.15 -37.59
C THR A 11 10.51 39.41 -36.28
N MET A 12 10.42 40.18 -35.25
CA MET A 12 10.34 39.57 -33.92
C MET A 12 9.09 38.74 -33.72
N GLU A 13 8.05 39.13 -34.37
CA GLU A 13 6.83 38.39 -34.29
C GLU A 13 6.89 37.03 -34.88
N HIS A 14 7.79 36.85 -35.78
CA HIS A 14 8.01 35.57 -36.36
C HIS A 14 8.80 34.64 -35.48
N VAL A 15 9.27 35.15 -34.41
CA VAL A 15 9.76 34.26 -33.39
C VAL A 15 8.58 33.51 -32.90
N GLU A 16 8.25 32.53 -33.63
CA GLU A 16 7.19 31.69 -33.30
C GLU A 16 7.31 31.14 -31.95
N ALA A 17 6.16 30.78 -31.39
CA ALA A 17 6.11 29.92 -30.27
C ALA A 17 6.93 28.66 -30.56
N PRO A 18 7.74 28.20 -29.62
CA PRO A 18 8.50 26.98 -29.82
C PRO A 18 7.60 25.87 -30.26
N PRO A 19 8.01 25.04 -31.18
CA PRO A 19 7.18 23.98 -31.70
C PRO A 19 6.68 23.11 -30.52
N LYS A 20 5.39 22.89 -30.50
CA LYS A 20 4.79 22.02 -29.51
C LYS A 20 5.43 20.66 -29.64
N ARG A 21 6.24 20.30 -28.66
CA ARG A 21 6.80 18.97 -28.60
C ARG A 21 5.68 17.96 -28.49
N ALA A 22 5.81 16.89 -29.21
CA ALA A 22 4.88 15.80 -29.11
C ALA A 22 4.84 15.29 -27.67
N ARG A 23 3.65 15.06 -27.17
CA ARG A 23 3.44 14.67 -25.77
C ARG A 23 4.14 13.39 -25.35
N HIS A 24 4.54 12.58 -26.30
CA HIS A 24 5.25 11.34 -26.02
C HIS A 24 6.75 11.52 -25.85
N LEU A 25 7.27 12.72 -26.15
CA LEU A 25 8.69 13.01 -25.96
C LEU A 25 8.89 13.58 -24.57
N MET A 26 9.83 12.99 -23.83
CA MET A 26 10.24 13.53 -22.55
C MET A 26 10.88 14.90 -22.73
N ASP A 27 10.32 15.88 -22.04
CA ASP A 27 10.92 17.20 -21.93
C ASP A 27 11.72 17.25 -20.61
N PRO A 28 13.05 17.37 -20.67
CA PRO A 28 13.86 17.46 -19.44
C PRO A 28 13.54 18.70 -18.61
N ALA A 29 13.01 19.75 -19.24
CA ALA A 29 12.64 20.97 -18.54
C ALA A 29 11.29 20.88 -17.83
N ASN A 30 10.45 19.94 -18.23
CA ASN A 30 9.13 19.74 -17.64
C ASN A 30 8.82 18.25 -17.55
N PRO A 31 9.43 17.58 -16.59
CA PRO A 31 9.18 16.15 -16.41
C PRO A 31 7.73 15.91 -16.00
N VAL A 32 6.98 15.24 -16.86
CA VAL A 32 5.59 14.81 -16.60
C VAL A 32 5.54 13.75 -15.51
N ARG A 33 6.63 13.54 -14.85
CA ARG A 33 6.86 12.49 -13.88
C ARG A 33 5.90 12.52 -12.67
N GLN A 34 5.47 13.71 -12.29
CA GLN A 34 4.69 13.89 -11.05
C GLN A 34 3.31 13.21 -11.07
N VAL A 35 2.68 13.11 -12.22
CA VAL A 35 1.35 12.51 -12.32
C VAL A 35 1.44 10.99 -12.26
N ASN A 36 2.46 10.43 -12.90
CA ASN A 36 2.69 8.99 -12.89
C ASN A 36 3.18 8.49 -11.52
N ASP A 37 4.00 9.29 -10.84
CA ASP A 37 4.53 8.90 -9.54
C ASP A 37 3.43 8.75 -8.50
N ARG A 38 2.42 9.60 -8.53
CA ARG A 38 1.27 9.49 -7.60
C ARG A 38 0.42 8.26 -7.87
N SER A 39 0.17 7.94 -9.12
CA SER A 39 -0.62 6.76 -9.48
C SER A 39 0.15 5.48 -9.18
N LEU A 40 1.44 5.44 -9.50
CA LEU A 40 2.31 4.32 -9.18
C LEU A 40 2.41 4.10 -7.68
N THR A 41 2.57 5.18 -6.90
CA THR A 41 2.62 5.08 -5.44
C THR A 41 1.32 4.52 -4.88
N ARG A 42 0.18 4.92 -5.44
CA ARG A 42 -1.12 4.40 -5.01
C ARG A 42 -1.24 2.90 -5.28
N VAL A 43 -0.89 2.47 -6.48
CA VAL A 43 -0.95 1.06 -6.87
C VAL A 43 0.03 0.24 -6.02
N GLN A 44 1.26 0.69 -5.88
CA GLN A 44 2.26 0.03 -5.06
C GLN A 44 1.79 -0.12 -3.62
N ARG A 45 1.21 0.92 -3.06
CA ARG A 45 0.71 0.94 -1.70
C ARG A 45 -0.44 -0.07 -1.52
N THR A 46 -1.35 -0.12 -2.49
CA THR A 46 -2.46 -1.07 -2.46
C THR A 46 -1.97 -2.50 -2.58
N VAL A 47 -1.11 -2.76 -3.55
CA VAL A 47 -0.57 -4.11 -3.76
C VAL A 47 0.23 -4.57 -2.53
N ALA A 48 1.09 -3.71 -2.01
CA ALA A 48 1.88 -4.03 -0.83
C ALA A 48 1.00 -4.31 0.38
N SER A 49 -0.04 -3.51 0.58
CA SER A 49 -0.99 -3.69 1.68
C SER A 49 -1.74 -5.02 1.56
N VAL A 50 -2.29 -5.29 0.39
CA VAL A 50 -3.04 -6.53 0.15
C VAL A 50 -2.11 -7.74 0.34
N LEU A 51 -0.92 -7.69 -0.23
CA LEU A 51 0.04 -8.79 -0.13
C LEU A 51 0.45 -9.02 1.32
N ALA A 52 0.85 -7.97 2.03
CA ALA A 52 1.29 -8.07 3.42
C ALA A 52 0.16 -8.58 4.31
N THR A 53 -1.02 -7.96 4.23
CA THR A 53 -2.17 -8.36 5.05
C THR A 53 -2.58 -9.80 4.76
N THR A 54 -2.67 -10.18 3.49
CA THR A 54 -3.06 -11.54 3.12
C THR A 54 -2.05 -12.57 3.61
N THR A 55 -0.76 -12.29 3.45
CA THR A 55 0.30 -13.21 3.89
C THR A 55 0.26 -13.41 5.40
N ILE A 56 0.12 -12.34 6.16
CA ILE A 56 0.09 -12.43 7.62
C ILE A 56 -1.19 -13.13 8.10
N LEU A 57 -2.33 -12.87 7.44
CA LEU A 57 -3.59 -13.56 7.78
C LEU A 57 -3.52 -15.06 7.46
N HIS A 58 -2.88 -15.45 6.37
CA HIS A 58 -2.66 -16.86 6.06
C HIS A 58 -1.78 -17.54 7.10
N LEU A 59 -0.73 -16.85 7.54
CA LEU A 59 0.12 -17.35 8.61
C LEU A 59 -0.67 -17.51 9.90
N SER A 60 -1.49 -16.51 10.24
CA SER A 60 -2.38 -16.57 11.40
C SER A 60 -3.33 -17.77 11.34
N ALA A 61 -3.99 -17.97 10.20
CA ALA A 61 -4.88 -19.11 10.01
C ALA A 61 -4.14 -20.44 10.09
N GLY A 62 -2.94 -20.51 9.53
CA GLY A 62 -2.08 -21.68 9.62
C GLY A 62 -1.72 -22.05 11.06
N LEU A 63 -1.48 -21.05 11.90
CA LEU A 63 -1.21 -21.29 13.33
C LEU A 63 -2.42 -21.83 14.07
N VAL A 64 -3.64 -21.35 13.76
CA VAL A 64 -4.87 -21.90 14.31
C VAL A 64 -5.02 -23.37 13.91
N ILE A 65 -4.83 -23.66 12.63
CA ILE A 65 -4.91 -25.02 12.13
C ILE A 65 -3.86 -25.90 12.80
N ALA A 66 -2.63 -25.40 12.93
CA ALA A 66 -1.57 -26.13 13.60
C ALA A 66 -1.95 -26.46 15.06
N ALA A 67 -2.62 -25.53 15.75
CA ALA A 67 -3.06 -25.75 17.12
C ALA A 67 -4.07 -26.88 17.23
N MET A 68 -4.87 -27.14 16.18
CA MET A 68 -5.84 -28.24 16.17
C MET A 68 -5.17 -29.62 16.03
N PHE A 69 -3.95 -29.66 15.50
CA PHE A 69 -3.19 -30.90 15.32
C PHE A 69 -2.22 -31.20 16.48
N VAL A 70 -2.15 -30.31 17.46
CA VAL A 70 -1.34 -30.54 18.67
C VAL A 70 -2.14 -31.45 19.60
N ASP A 71 -1.46 -32.44 20.14
CA ASP A 71 -2.07 -33.40 21.06
C ASP A 71 -2.72 -32.72 22.28
N ASP A 72 -3.82 -33.28 22.75
CA ASP A 72 -4.62 -32.74 23.85
C ASP A 72 -3.81 -32.53 25.13
N GLU A 73 -2.77 -33.34 25.32
CA GLU A 73 -1.90 -33.23 26.48
C GLU A 73 -1.13 -31.93 26.53
N HIS A 74 -0.91 -31.30 25.37
CA HIS A 74 -0.13 -30.09 25.23
C HIS A 74 -1.00 -28.82 25.21
N THR A 75 -1.87 -28.69 26.17
CA THR A 75 -2.80 -27.54 26.28
C THR A 75 -2.09 -26.20 26.19
N ALA A 76 -0.94 -26.06 26.82
CA ALA A 76 -0.17 -24.82 26.77
C ALA A 76 0.28 -24.46 25.35
N ALA A 77 0.66 -25.44 24.53
CA ALA A 77 1.04 -25.23 23.16
C ALA A 77 -0.18 -24.83 22.31
N ARG A 78 -1.30 -25.50 22.51
CA ARG A 78 -2.56 -25.19 21.80
C ARG A 78 -3.02 -23.78 22.07
N VAL A 79 -3.03 -23.36 23.33
CA VAL A 79 -3.38 -22.00 23.73
C VAL A 79 -2.36 -21.00 23.16
N GLY A 80 -1.08 -21.31 23.32
CA GLY A 80 -0.01 -20.44 22.84
C GLY A 80 -0.10 -20.17 21.33
N LEU A 81 -0.33 -21.21 20.54
CA LEU A 81 -0.48 -21.06 19.08
C LEU A 81 -1.67 -20.18 18.71
N ASN A 82 -2.80 -20.34 19.39
CA ASN A 82 -3.98 -19.52 19.14
C ASN A 82 -3.77 -18.05 19.55
N LEU A 83 -3.05 -17.80 20.64
CA LEU A 83 -2.71 -16.44 21.05
C LEU A 83 -1.76 -15.77 20.06
N ILE A 84 -0.76 -16.52 19.59
CA ILE A 84 0.17 -16.02 18.57
C ILE A 84 -0.59 -15.75 17.26
N ALA A 85 -1.49 -16.65 16.87
CA ALA A 85 -2.34 -16.45 15.69
C ALA A 85 -3.15 -15.16 15.80
N GLY A 86 -3.76 -14.91 16.95
CA GLY A 86 -4.49 -13.68 17.21
C GLY A 86 -3.59 -12.44 17.13
N ALA A 87 -2.39 -12.53 17.67
CA ALA A 87 -1.42 -11.43 17.60
C ALA A 87 -1.05 -11.12 16.14
N PHE A 88 -0.80 -12.13 15.32
CA PHE A 88 -0.53 -11.93 13.89
C PHE A 88 -1.73 -11.33 13.16
N ALA A 89 -2.96 -11.73 13.52
CA ALA A 89 -4.16 -11.15 12.92
C ALA A 89 -4.29 -9.65 13.27
N VAL A 90 -4.00 -9.28 14.51
CA VAL A 90 -3.97 -7.87 14.93
C VAL A 90 -2.90 -7.10 14.15
N ILE A 91 -1.70 -7.67 14.01
CA ILE A 91 -0.62 -7.06 13.25
C ILE A 91 -1.02 -6.88 11.78
N ALA A 92 -1.68 -7.86 11.18
CA ALA A 92 -2.13 -7.79 9.79
C ALA A 92 -3.06 -6.58 9.56
N ILE A 93 -4.02 -6.39 10.47
CA ILE A 93 -4.95 -5.26 10.39
C ILE A 93 -4.20 -3.95 10.61
N GLY A 94 -3.30 -3.91 11.60
CA GLY A 94 -2.50 -2.73 11.90
C GLY A 94 -1.61 -2.32 10.72
N VAL A 95 -0.97 -3.28 10.07
CA VAL A 95 -0.14 -3.05 8.88
C VAL A 95 -1.00 -2.51 7.74
N GLY A 96 -2.18 -3.08 7.52
CA GLY A 96 -3.10 -2.59 6.49
C GLY A 96 -3.47 -1.13 6.73
N PHE A 97 -3.79 -0.75 7.95
CA PHE A 97 -4.12 0.63 8.29
C PHE A 97 -2.91 1.56 8.18
N ALA A 98 -1.75 1.12 8.64
CA ALA A 98 -0.53 1.91 8.59
C ALA A 98 -0.14 2.24 7.14
N ILE A 99 -0.22 1.26 6.24
CA ILE A 99 0.10 1.46 4.83
C ILE A 99 -0.86 2.46 4.20
N HIS A 100 -2.13 2.47 4.61
CA HIS A 100 -3.13 3.41 4.10
C HIS A 100 -3.13 4.77 4.81
N GLY A 101 -2.20 4.99 5.73
CA GLY A 101 -2.09 6.24 6.47
C GLY A 101 -3.25 6.47 7.44
N ARG A 102 -3.92 5.40 7.85
CA ARG A 102 -4.95 5.42 8.88
C ARG A 102 -4.33 5.14 10.24
N ASN A 103 -5.02 5.59 11.27
CA ASN A 103 -4.58 5.31 12.64
C ASN A 103 -4.60 3.80 12.89
N PRO A 104 -3.45 3.17 13.15
CA PRO A 104 -3.39 1.74 13.44
C PRO A 104 -4.05 1.38 14.77
N LEU A 105 -4.19 2.33 15.69
CA LEU A 105 -4.84 2.13 16.98
C LEU A 105 -6.36 2.34 16.86
N SER A 106 -6.99 1.59 16.01
CA SER A 106 -8.43 1.62 15.80
C SER A 106 -9.12 0.47 16.54
N PRO A 107 -10.37 0.62 17.00
CA PRO A 107 -11.13 -0.48 17.56
C PRO A 107 -11.27 -1.67 16.61
N TRP A 108 -11.03 -1.47 15.32
CA TRP A 108 -10.96 -2.55 14.35
C TRP A 108 -9.85 -3.58 14.64
N LEU A 109 -8.84 -3.22 15.44
CA LEU A 109 -7.84 -4.19 15.92
C LEU A 109 -8.47 -5.30 16.76
N LEU A 110 -9.57 -5.02 17.41
CA LEU A 110 -10.32 -6.04 18.18
C LEU A 110 -10.84 -7.17 17.29
N THR A 111 -11.09 -6.90 16.01
CA THR A 111 -11.47 -7.95 15.06
C THR A 111 -10.35 -8.96 14.86
N GLY A 112 -9.09 -8.54 14.98
CA GLY A 112 -7.95 -9.45 14.98
C GLY A 112 -7.94 -10.36 16.21
N ALA A 113 -8.36 -9.85 17.36
CA ALA A 113 -8.46 -10.64 18.58
C ALA A 113 -9.55 -11.71 18.47
N LEU A 114 -10.58 -11.51 17.65
CA LEU A 114 -11.59 -12.53 17.37
C LEU A 114 -10.97 -13.79 16.76
N VAL A 115 -9.88 -13.66 16.03
CA VAL A 115 -9.19 -14.83 15.45
C VAL A 115 -8.67 -15.72 16.58
N ALA A 116 -8.11 -15.15 17.65
CA ALA A 116 -7.67 -15.94 18.80
C ALA A 116 -8.86 -16.60 19.47
N ALA A 117 -9.97 -15.90 19.66
CA ALA A 117 -11.17 -16.43 20.28
C ALA A 117 -11.77 -17.57 19.46
N ILE A 118 -11.89 -17.39 18.15
CA ILE A 118 -12.39 -18.42 17.24
C ILE A 118 -11.42 -19.61 17.23
N GLY A 119 -10.11 -19.34 17.16
CA GLY A 119 -9.10 -20.38 17.19
C GLY A 119 -9.19 -21.24 18.46
N LEU A 120 -9.32 -20.60 19.61
CA LEU A 120 -9.52 -21.31 20.87
C LEU A 120 -10.82 -22.12 20.86
N ALA A 121 -11.91 -21.54 20.36
CA ALA A 121 -13.18 -22.24 20.26
C ALA A 121 -13.08 -23.48 19.36
N LEU A 122 -12.38 -23.39 18.23
CA LEU A 122 -12.19 -24.51 17.31
C LEU A 122 -11.23 -25.57 17.87
N THR A 123 -10.31 -25.16 18.72
CA THR A 123 -9.28 -26.06 19.26
C THR A 123 -9.78 -26.83 20.46
N PHE A 124 -10.69 -26.26 21.26
CA PHE A 124 -11.20 -26.84 22.51
C PHE A 124 -12.70 -27.16 22.48
N GLY A 125 -13.40 -26.72 21.45
CA GLY A 125 -14.83 -27.02 21.23
C GLY A 125 -15.02 -28.25 20.43
#